data_13d22ad94ce47bf208f4101a78c32c06
#
_entry.id   13d22ad94ce47bf208f4101a78c32c06
#
_cell.length_a   1.000
_cell.length_b   1.000
_cell.length_c   1.000
_cell.angle_alpha   90.00
_cell.angle_beta   90.00
_cell.angle_gamma   90.00
#
_symmetry.space_group_name_H-M   'P 1'
#
loop_
_entity.id
_entity.type
_entity.pdbx_description
1 polymer ?
#
loop_
_entity_poly.entity_id
_entity_poly.type
_entity_poly.pdbx_seq_one_letter_code
_entity_poly.pdbx_strand_id
1 'polypeptide(L)'
;MGKKAPMWAPSKKELEKILEVDNVHELFLVGQVYIERILEKILEKKFNIPIEALDDPMIMWSQKYLILEKSGLLKGNVKKNVRLINNIRNRYAHRLKPDEKAIENNIRELEYLGVSHTNSITKFGKYRVCVISTFTALEKML
;
A
#
# COMPACT_ATOMS: atom_id res chain seq x y z
N MET A 1 28.97 14.01 -1.67
CA MET A 1 28.53 12.69 -2.13
C MET A 1 27.04 12.53 -1.87
N GLY A 2 26.29 12.29 -2.91
CA GLY A 2 24.87 12.08 -2.76
C GLY A 2 24.58 10.77 -2.06
N LYS A 3 23.64 10.78 -1.13
CA LYS A 3 23.12 9.55 -0.55
C LYS A 3 22.38 8.78 -1.65
N LYS A 4 22.71 7.51 -1.80
CA LYS A 4 21.93 6.65 -2.68
C LYS A 4 20.52 6.57 -2.12
N ALA A 5 19.51 6.79 -2.97
CA ALA A 5 18.16 6.51 -2.59
C ALA A 5 18.06 5.04 -2.17
N PRO A 6 17.32 4.72 -1.11
CA PRO A 6 17.09 3.33 -0.76
C PRO A 6 16.49 2.59 -1.95
N MET A 7 16.93 1.36 -2.18
CA MET A 7 16.49 0.57 -3.34
C MET A 7 14.97 0.33 -3.36
N TRP A 8 14.35 0.32 -2.20
CA TRP A 8 12.91 0.13 -2.07
C TRP A 8 12.12 1.42 -2.29
N ALA A 9 12.78 2.60 -2.12
CA ALA A 9 12.07 3.87 -2.30
C ALA A 9 11.58 3.95 -3.74
N PRO A 10 10.31 4.31 -3.96
CA PRO A 10 9.84 4.49 -5.31
C PRO A 10 10.63 5.61 -5.95
N SER A 11 11.15 5.35 -7.12
CA SER A 11 11.73 6.40 -7.92
C SER A 11 10.62 7.37 -8.30
N LYS A 12 10.98 8.59 -8.68
CA LYS A 12 10.04 9.53 -9.27
C LYS A 12 9.21 8.87 -10.39
N LYS A 13 9.86 8.00 -11.17
CA LYS A 13 9.23 7.25 -12.24
C LYS A 13 8.14 6.31 -11.75
N GLU A 14 8.33 5.66 -10.61
CA GLU A 14 7.33 4.76 -10.04
C GLU A 14 6.11 5.53 -9.50
N LEU A 15 6.33 6.68 -8.86
CA LEU A 15 5.24 7.56 -8.44
C LEU A 15 4.47 8.09 -9.63
N GLU A 16 5.16 8.49 -10.70
CA GLU A 16 4.53 8.90 -11.94
C GLU A 16 3.66 7.79 -12.52
N LYS A 17 4.13 6.55 -12.42
CA LYS A 17 3.39 5.39 -12.90
C LYS A 17 2.08 5.21 -12.14
N ILE A 18 2.08 5.39 -10.82
CA ILE A 18 0.84 5.37 -10.03
C ILE A 18 -0.10 6.50 -10.45
N LEU A 19 0.45 7.68 -10.73
CA LEU A 19 -0.32 8.83 -11.15
C LEU A 19 -0.93 8.67 -12.54
N GLU A 20 -0.31 7.86 -13.40
CA GLU A 20 -0.78 7.60 -14.77
C GLU A 20 -1.83 6.49 -14.84
N VAL A 21 -1.98 5.70 -13.79
CA VAL A 21 -3.00 4.64 -13.75
C VAL A 21 -4.39 5.27 -13.88
N ASP A 22 -5.20 4.75 -14.80
CA ASP A 22 -6.50 5.32 -15.14
C ASP A 22 -7.69 4.42 -14.77
N ASN A 23 -7.46 3.27 -14.13
CA ASN A 23 -8.54 2.42 -13.65
C ASN A 23 -8.30 1.95 -12.21
N VAL A 24 -9.41 1.69 -11.52
CA VAL A 24 -9.40 1.37 -10.08
C VAL A 24 -8.66 0.05 -9.81
N HIS A 25 -8.89 -0.96 -10.62
CA HIS A 25 -8.25 -2.26 -10.46
C HIS A 25 -6.73 -2.14 -10.49
N GLU A 26 -6.21 -1.49 -11.53
CA GLU A 26 -4.76 -1.31 -11.69
C GLU A 26 -4.17 -0.45 -10.57
N LEU A 27 -4.91 0.57 -10.13
CA LEU A 27 -4.48 1.43 -9.02
C LEU A 27 -4.21 0.62 -7.76
N PHE A 28 -5.13 -0.25 -7.37
CA PHE A 28 -4.97 -1.05 -6.16
C PHE A 28 -3.96 -2.17 -6.34
N LEU A 29 -3.84 -2.74 -7.54
CA LEU A 29 -2.83 -3.74 -7.84
C LEU A 29 -1.41 -3.17 -7.71
N VAL A 30 -1.16 -2.04 -8.36
CA VAL A 30 0.15 -1.36 -8.32
C VAL A 30 0.44 -0.84 -6.92
N GLY A 31 -0.56 -0.23 -6.28
CA GLY A 31 -0.43 0.27 -4.91
C GLY A 31 -0.06 -0.82 -3.93
N GLN A 32 -0.70 -1.98 -4.03
CA GLN A 32 -0.41 -3.11 -3.16
C GLN A 32 1.04 -3.62 -3.32
N VAL A 33 1.53 -3.69 -4.54
CA VAL A 33 2.91 -4.12 -4.79
C VAL A 33 3.91 -3.18 -4.10
N TYR A 34 3.72 -1.88 -4.23
CA TYR A 34 4.61 -0.91 -3.60
C TYR A 34 4.49 -0.90 -2.08
N ILE A 35 3.28 -1.04 -1.56
CA ILE A 35 3.05 -1.13 -0.12
C ILE A 35 3.77 -2.35 0.44
N GLU A 36 3.64 -3.50 -0.20
CA GLU A 36 4.33 -4.71 0.26
C GLU A 36 5.85 -4.53 0.30
N ARG A 37 6.42 -3.89 -0.70
CA ARG A 37 7.86 -3.59 -0.72
C ARG A 37 8.29 -2.73 0.45
N ILE A 38 7.47 -1.74 0.81
CA ILE A 38 7.78 -0.89 1.96
C ILE A 38 7.67 -1.67 3.25
N LEU A 39 6.66 -2.53 3.39
CA LEU A 39 6.53 -3.39 4.56
C LEU A 39 7.77 -4.28 4.72
N GLU A 40 8.25 -4.87 3.65
CA GLU A 40 9.47 -5.66 3.64
C GLU A 40 10.68 -4.83 4.08
N LYS A 41 10.77 -3.60 3.60
CA LYS A 41 11.88 -2.72 3.95
C LYS A 41 11.85 -2.31 5.42
N ILE A 42 10.66 -2.09 5.96
CA ILE A 42 10.49 -1.80 7.39
C ILE A 42 10.93 -3.02 8.21
N LEU A 43 10.54 -4.22 7.80
CA LEU A 43 10.93 -5.46 8.47
C LEU A 43 12.44 -5.67 8.42
N GLU A 44 13.08 -5.41 7.30
CA GLU A 44 14.52 -5.49 7.18
C GLU A 44 15.21 -4.52 8.12
N LYS A 45 14.76 -3.27 8.11
CA LYS A 45 15.39 -2.21 8.89
C LYS A 45 15.18 -2.37 10.40
N LYS A 46 13.97 -2.75 10.82
CA LYS A 46 13.61 -2.81 12.24
C LYS A 46 13.93 -4.15 12.90
N PHE A 47 13.94 -5.23 12.14
CA PHE A 47 14.09 -6.59 12.69
C PHE A 47 15.27 -7.34 12.09
N ASN A 48 16.06 -6.71 11.23
CA ASN A 48 17.20 -7.32 10.55
C ASN A 48 16.85 -8.60 9.77
N ILE A 49 15.63 -8.67 9.25
CA ILE A 49 15.21 -9.78 8.40
C ILE A 49 15.68 -9.49 6.98
N PRO A 50 16.52 -10.34 6.35
CA PRO A 50 17.00 -10.09 5.00
C PRO A 50 15.85 -10.01 3.99
N ILE A 51 15.93 -9.09 3.04
CA ILE A 51 14.92 -8.96 1.98
C ILE A 51 14.79 -10.26 1.19
N GLU A 52 15.90 -10.98 0.98
CA GLU A 52 15.89 -12.26 0.28
C GLU A 52 14.99 -13.29 0.99
N ALA A 53 14.97 -13.26 2.32
CA ALA A 53 14.07 -14.13 3.10
C ALA A 53 12.61 -13.67 2.98
N LEU A 54 12.37 -12.36 3.01
CA LEU A 54 11.01 -11.80 2.89
C LEU A 54 10.42 -11.99 1.50
N ASP A 55 11.26 -12.06 0.48
CA ASP A 55 10.85 -12.26 -0.91
C ASP A 55 10.54 -13.73 -1.22
N ASP A 56 10.81 -14.63 -0.29
CA ASP A 56 10.50 -16.05 -0.46
C ASP A 56 8.98 -16.24 -0.55
N PRO A 57 8.48 -17.01 -1.52
CA PRO A 57 7.04 -17.24 -1.67
C PRO A 57 6.37 -17.87 -0.44
N MET A 58 7.14 -18.50 0.44
CA MET A 58 6.60 -19.08 1.68
C MET A 58 6.29 -18.01 2.73
N ILE A 59 6.86 -16.81 2.61
CA ILE A 59 6.55 -15.69 3.49
C ILE A 59 5.46 -14.85 2.83
N MET A 60 4.24 -15.05 3.27
CA MET A 60 3.07 -14.41 2.69
C MET A 60 2.89 -12.98 3.19
N TRP A 61 2.13 -12.18 2.44
CA TRP A 61 1.77 -10.82 2.82
C TRP A 61 1.17 -10.75 4.23
N SER A 62 0.30 -11.69 4.56
CA SER A 62 -0.36 -11.72 5.87
C SER A 62 0.64 -11.86 7.02
N GLN A 63 1.73 -12.58 6.82
CA GLN A 63 2.77 -12.74 7.82
C GLN A 63 3.56 -11.45 8.01
N LYS A 64 3.90 -10.77 6.92
CA LYS A 64 4.58 -9.46 6.96
C LYS A 64 3.72 -8.44 7.70
N TYR A 65 2.45 -8.36 7.36
CA TYR A 65 1.48 -7.49 8.02
C TYR A 65 1.37 -7.80 9.51
N LEU A 66 1.22 -9.07 9.85
CA LEU A 66 1.03 -9.52 11.23
C LEU A 66 2.21 -9.17 12.13
N ILE A 67 3.43 -9.35 11.65
CA ILE A 67 4.62 -9.00 12.41
C ILE A 67 4.63 -7.51 12.74
N LEU A 68 4.33 -6.67 11.77
CA LEU A 68 4.31 -5.22 11.95
C LEU A 68 3.16 -4.78 12.86
N GLU A 69 2.00 -5.41 12.74
CA GLU A 69 0.86 -5.13 13.62
C GLU A 69 1.17 -5.50 15.07
N LYS A 70 1.65 -6.72 15.30
CA LYS A 70 1.92 -7.22 16.65
C LYS A 70 3.09 -6.51 17.32
N SER A 71 4.02 -5.97 16.55
CA SER A 71 5.12 -5.18 17.08
C SER A 71 4.71 -3.74 17.43
N GLY A 72 3.51 -3.31 17.07
CA GLY A 72 3.01 -1.96 17.32
C GLY A 72 3.49 -0.93 16.30
N LEU A 73 4.24 -1.33 15.27
CA LEU A 73 4.71 -0.41 14.24
C LEU A 73 3.60 -0.05 13.25
N LEU A 74 2.73 -0.98 12.95
CA LEU A 74 1.60 -0.78 12.05
C LEU A 74 0.32 -0.69 12.87
N LYS A 75 -0.25 0.51 12.95
CA LYS A 75 -1.41 0.80 13.80
C LYS A 75 -2.26 1.93 13.23
N GLY A 76 -3.46 2.11 13.82
CA GLY A 76 -4.35 3.21 13.48
C GLY A 76 -4.84 3.18 12.05
N ASN A 77 -5.03 4.34 11.46
CA ASN A 77 -5.57 4.48 10.11
C ASN A 77 -4.62 3.95 9.03
N VAL A 78 -3.31 4.03 9.26
CA VAL A 78 -2.33 3.44 8.33
C VAL A 78 -2.53 1.93 8.24
N LYS A 79 -2.65 1.26 9.38
CA LYS A 79 -2.93 -0.18 9.43
C LYS A 79 -4.24 -0.51 8.71
N LYS A 80 -5.28 0.26 8.98
CA LYS A 80 -6.59 0.08 8.36
C LYS A 80 -6.50 0.17 6.83
N ASN A 81 -5.82 1.19 6.32
CA ASN A 81 -5.67 1.38 4.89
C ASN A 81 -4.84 0.28 4.24
N VAL A 82 -3.75 -0.13 4.86
CA VAL A 82 -2.91 -1.22 4.35
C VAL A 82 -3.74 -2.49 4.18
N ARG A 83 -4.53 -2.83 5.19
CA ARG A 83 -5.41 -4.01 5.14
C ARG A 83 -6.48 -3.88 4.06
N LEU A 84 -7.13 -2.72 3.97
CA LEU A 84 -8.19 -2.48 3.00
C LEU A 84 -7.67 -2.52 1.57
N ILE A 85 -6.52 -1.93 1.31
CA ILE A 85 -5.91 -1.94 -0.03
C ILE A 85 -5.60 -3.39 -0.45
N ASN A 86 -5.06 -4.19 0.47
CA ASN A 86 -4.81 -5.59 0.19
C ASN A 86 -6.11 -6.37 -0.07
N ASN A 87 -7.15 -6.12 0.71
CA ASN A 87 -8.45 -6.78 0.52
C ASN A 87 -9.06 -6.43 -0.85
N ILE A 88 -9.00 -5.17 -1.24
CA ILE A 88 -9.49 -4.71 -2.54
C ILE A 88 -8.74 -5.41 -3.67
N ARG A 89 -7.43 -5.42 -3.59
CA ARG A 89 -6.59 -6.11 -4.58
C ARG A 89 -6.93 -7.59 -4.69
N ASN A 90 -7.12 -8.26 -3.55
CA ASN A 90 -7.44 -9.67 -3.52
C ASN A 90 -8.81 -9.98 -4.12
N ARG A 91 -9.79 -9.11 -3.89
CA ARG A 91 -11.13 -9.27 -4.49
C ARG A 91 -11.10 -9.18 -6.00
N TYR A 92 -10.25 -8.31 -6.55
CA TYR A 92 -10.05 -8.24 -7.99
C TYR A 92 -9.28 -9.45 -8.53
N ALA A 93 -8.29 -9.94 -7.78
CA ALA A 93 -7.38 -10.99 -8.28
C ALA A 93 -7.98 -12.39 -8.25
N HIS A 94 -8.86 -12.67 -7.28
CA HIS A 94 -9.31 -14.04 -7.01
C HIS A 94 -10.69 -14.38 -7.56
N ARG A 95 -11.32 -13.51 -8.34
CA ARG A 95 -12.64 -13.76 -8.90
C ARG A 95 -12.69 -13.40 -10.38
N LEU A 96 -13.29 -14.29 -11.17
CA LEU A 96 -13.59 -14.00 -12.57
C LEU A 96 -14.54 -12.81 -12.68
N LYS A 97 -15.46 -12.70 -11.73
CA LYS A 97 -16.41 -11.61 -11.64
C LYS A 97 -16.29 -10.99 -10.24
N PRO A 98 -15.59 -9.86 -10.10
CA PRO A 98 -15.41 -9.24 -8.79
C PRO A 98 -16.74 -8.80 -8.19
N ASP A 99 -16.86 -8.91 -6.86
CA ASP A 99 -17.99 -8.36 -6.14
C ASP A 99 -17.81 -6.85 -6.02
N GLU A 100 -18.36 -6.12 -6.98
CA GLU A 100 -18.22 -4.66 -7.06
C GLU A 100 -18.73 -3.95 -5.81
N LYS A 101 -19.82 -4.45 -5.22
CA LYS A 101 -20.39 -3.84 -4.02
C LYS A 101 -19.47 -3.99 -2.81
N ALA A 102 -18.90 -5.17 -2.61
CA ALA A 102 -17.96 -5.41 -1.52
C ALA A 102 -16.69 -4.57 -1.69
N ILE A 103 -16.19 -4.47 -2.93
CA ILE A 103 -15.04 -3.63 -3.24
C ILE A 103 -15.36 -2.17 -2.93
N GLU A 104 -16.50 -1.67 -3.35
CA GLU A 104 -16.89 -0.29 -3.12
C GLU A 104 -17.04 0.02 -1.63
N ASN A 105 -17.56 -0.92 -0.84
CA ASN A 105 -17.63 -0.78 0.60
C ASN A 105 -16.24 -0.68 1.23
N ASN A 106 -15.28 -1.49 0.80
CA ASN A 106 -13.91 -1.40 1.27
C ASN A 106 -13.28 -0.05 0.91
N ILE A 107 -13.52 0.45 -0.29
CA ILE A 107 -12.99 1.74 -0.75
C ILE A 107 -13.53 2.87 0.11
N ARG A 108 -14.81 2.83 0.47
CA ARG A 108 -15.43 3.87 1.31
C ARG A 108 -14.81 3.93 2.71
N GLU A 109 -14.27 2.84 3.20
CA GLU A 109 -13.64 2.79 4.52
C GLU A 109 -12.21 3.35 4.52
N LEU A 110 -11.61 3.60 3.35
CA LEU A 110 -10.26 4.16 3.26
C LEU A 110 -10.20 5.58 3.86
N GLU A 111 -9.14 5.83 4.60
CA GLU A 111 -8.91 7.11 5.27
C GLU A 111 -7.94 7.99 4.49
N TYR A 112 -8.13 9.29 4.58
CA TYR A 112 -7.24 10.28 4.01
C TYR A 112 -6.14 10.62 5.03
N LEU A 113 -4.98 10.03 4.87
CA LEU A 113 -3.90 10.15 5.84
C LEU A 113 -3.14 11.47 5.65
N GLY A 114 -3.43 12.44 6.52
CA GLY A 114 -2.75 13.74 6.48
C GLY A 114 -3.07 14.60 5.27
N VAL A 115 -4.16 14.30 4.57
CA VAL A 115 -4.60 15.04 3.37
C VAL A 115 -5.98 15.60 3.62
N SER A 116 -6.18 16.86 3.26
CA SER A 116 -7.49 17.49 3.38
C SER A 116 -8.43 17.00 2.28
N HIS A 117 -9.68 16.78 2.64
CA HIS A 117 -10.72 16.50 1.65
C HIS A 117 -10.91 17.70 0.73
N THR A 118 -10.98 17.45 -0.56
CA THR A 118 -11.38 18.48 -1.51
C THR A 118 -12.53 17.97 -2.34
N ASN A 119 -13.57 18.78 -2.49
CA ASN A 119 -14.74 18.42 -3.28
C ASN A 119 -14.49 18.53 -4.78
N SER A 120 -13.36 19.12 -5.16
CA SER A 120 -12.98 19.30 -6.55
C SER A 120 -12.30 18.07 -7.18
N ILE A 121 -11.94 17.08 -6.36
CA ILE A 121 -11.28 15.86 -6.84
C ILE A 121 -12.33 14.85 -7.27
N THR A 122 -12.08 14.18 -8.39
CA THR A 122 -12.93 13.10 -8.88
C THR A 122 -12.91 11.92 -7.89
N LYS A 123 -13.91 11.05 -7.99
CA LYS A 123 -13.98 9.83 -7.17
C LYS A 123 -12.70 9.00 -7.30
N PHE A 124 -12.22 8.79 -8.52
CA PHE A 124 -10.98 8.08 -8.78
C PHE A 124 -9.77 8.82 -8.19
N GLY A 125 -9.73 10.14 -8.28
CA GLY A 125 -8.70 10.96 -7.67
C GLY A 125 -8.63 10.77 -6.16
N LYS A 126 -9.77 10.65 -5.49
CA LYS A 126 -9.83 10.36 -4.05
C LYS A 126 -9.20 9.02 -3.73
N TYR A 127 -9.49 8.00 -4.52
CA TYR A 127 -8.90 6.66 -4.31
C TYR A 127 -7.38 6.70 -4.48
N ARG A 128 -6.91 7.40 -5.50
CA ARG A 128 -5.48 7.59 -5.74
C ARG A 128 -4.81 8.29 -4.56
N VAL A 129 -5.43 9.33 -4.02
CA VAL A 129 -4.93 10.05 -2.84
C VAL A 129 -4.83 9.11 -1.64
N CYS A 130 -5.82 8.26 -1.40
CA CYS A 130 -5.78 7.30 -0.30
C CYS A 130 -4.62 6.32 -0.44
N VAL A 131 -4.38 5.79 -1.64
CA VAL A 131 -3.26 4.87 -1.90
C VAL A 131 -1.92 5.57 -1.70
N ILE A 132 -1.74 6.73 -2.29
CA ILE A 132 -0.48 7.49 -2.20
C ILE A 132 -0.21 7.93 -0.77
N SER A 133 -1.22 8.42 -0.05
CA SER A 133 -1.03 8.86 1.34
C SER A 133 -0.67 7.70 2.27
N THR A 134 -1.23 6.53 2.04
CA THR A 134 -0.86 5.32 2.78
C THR A 134 0.59 4.95 2.55
N PHE A 135 0.99 4.92 1.30
CA PHE A 135 2.35 4.66 0.87
C PHE A 135 3.33 5.66 1.52
N THR A 136 3.01 6.95 1.45
CA THR A 136 3.84 8.02 2.02
C THR A 136 3.95 7.89 3.55
N ALA A 137 2.86 7.55 4.23
CA ALA A 137 2.87 7.33 5.66
C ALA A 137 3.78 6.18 6.06
N LEU A 138 3.80 5.10 5.27
CA LEU A 138 4.70 3.97 5.51
C LEU A 138 6.16 4.35 5.27
N GLU A 139 6.44 5.14 4.23
CA GLU A 139 7.80 5.62 3.97
C GLU A 139 8.38 6.39 5.16
N LYS A 140 7.56 7.16 5.85
CA LYS A 140 8.00 7.93 7.03
C LYS A 140 8.41 7.04 8.20
N MET A 141 8.05 5.78 8.18
CA MET A 141 8.45 4.82 9.22
C MET A 141 9.86 4.28 9.00
N LEU A 142 10.44 4.59 7.87
CA LEU A 142 11.80 4.20 7.53
C LEU A 142 12.78 5.28 8.02
#